data_db322c5cd48874b8748c25da8cb77a83
#
_entry.id   db322c5cd48874b8748c25da8cb77a83
#
_cell.length_a   1.000
_cell.length_b   1.000
_cell.length_c   1.000
_cell.angle_alpha   90.00
_cell.angle_beta   90.00
_cell.angle_gamma   90.00
#
_symmetry.space_group_name_H-M   'P 1'
#
loop_
_entity.id
_entity.type
_entity.pdbx_description
1 polymer ?
#
loop_
_entity_poly.entity_id
_entity_poly.type
_entity_poly.pdbx_seq_one_letter_code
_entity_poly.pdbx_strand_id
1 'polypeptide(L)'
;MPAKASAKTSARSAPRGIVSSSHLVSPRSVELSEFEFGLIVAWNAFSRWAMRCMAAAGCPDLTITDVLVLHHINHRARNKKLADICFVLNYEDTHVVGYSLKKLVAAGLARGDKQGKEVFYSPTPAGEAAVSKYREVRESCLVDNLDTQRNADIG
;
A
#
# COMPACT_ATOMS: atom_id res chain seq x y z
N MET A 1 -9.33 -32.69 -59.42
CA MET A 1 -8.35 -32.79 -58.34
C MET A 1 -8.31 -31.44 -57.66
N PRO A 2 -8.95 -31.26 -56.46
CA PRO A 2 -8.83 -29.99 -55.69
C PRO A 2 -7.66 -30.06 -54.75
N ALA A 3 -6.87 -28.98 -54.72
CA ALA A 3 -5.69 -28.76 -53.89
C ALA A 3 -6.09 -28.58 -52.41
N LYS A 4 -5.43 -29.35 -51.53
CA LYS A 4 -5.53 -29.21 -50.04
C LYS A 4 -4.86 -27.90 -49.60
N ALA A 5 -5.64 -26.97 -49.11
CA ALA A 5 -5.12 -25.82 -48.38
C ALA A 5 -4.67 -26.28 -47.00
N SER A 6 -3.36 -26.20 -46.72
CA SER A 6 -2.75 -26.44 -45.41
C SER A 6 -2.95 -25.20 -44.53
N ALA A 7 -3.82 -25.31 -43.55
CA ALA A 7 -3.99 -24.30 -42.51
C ALA A 7 -2.76 -24.32 -41.58
N LYS A 8 -1.90 -23.31 -41.67
CA LYS A 8 -0.84 -23.05 -40.69
C LYS A 8 -1.51 -22.57 -39.40
N THR A 9 -1.60 -23.47 -38.41
CA THR A 9 -1.96 -23.12 -37.04
C THR A 9 -0.83 -22.26 -36.47
N SER A 10 -1.07 -20.96 -36.37
CA SER A 10 -0.19 -20.05 -35.64
C SER A 10 -0.15 -20.46 -34.18
N ALA A 11 0.96 -21.03 -33.73
CA ALA A 11 1.23 -21.27 -32.33
C ALA A 11 1.31 -19.91 -31.63
N ARG A 12 0.27 -19.55 -30.87
CA ARG A 12 0.30 -18.41 -29.95
C ARG A 12 1.44 -18.69 -28.96
N SER A 13 2.51 -17.88 -29.02
CA SER A 13 3.56 -17.91 -28.02
C SER A 13 2.92 -17.69 -26.64
N ALA A 14 3.16 -18.60 -25.71
CA ALA A 14 2.73 -18.43 -24.33
C ALA A 14 3.28 -17.09 -23.81
N PRO A 15 2.47 -16.29 -23.11
CA PRO A 15 2.94 -15.06 -22.51
C PRO A 15 4.10 -15.40 -21.56
N ARG A 16 5.19 -14.65 -21.64
CA ARG A 16 6.31 -14.81 -20.70
C ARG A 16 5.82 -14.39 -19.33
N GLY A 17 5.64 -15.35 -18.44
CA GLY A 17 5.22 -15.08 -17.06
C GLY A 17 6.28 -14.27 -16.30
N ILE A 18 5.84 -13.44 -15.38
CA ILE A 18 6.69 -12.66 -14.46
C ILE A 18 7.23 -13.55 -13.33
N VAL A 19 6.70 -14.76 -13.19
CA VAL A 19 7.03 -15.69 -12.09
C VAL A 19 8.47 -16.16 -12.17
N SER A 20 9.26 -15.82 -11.15
CA SER A 20 10.67 -16.20 -11.06
C SER A 20 10.90 -17.67 -10.65
N SER A 21 9.91 -18.36 -10.10
CA SER A 21 10.02 -19.68 -9.47
C SER A 21 9.00 -20.65 -10.03
N SER A 22 9.35 -21.37 -11.10
CA SER A 22 8.46 -22.32 -11.78
C SER A 22 7.90 -23.44 -10.87
N HIS A 23 8.62 -23.80 -9.81
CA HIS A 23 8.18 -24.83 -8.86
C HIS A 23 7.03 -24.36 -7.93
N LEU A 24 6.77 -23.07 -7.85
CA LEU A 24 5.66 -22.50 -7.07
C LEU A 24 4.42 -22.24 -7.92
N VAL A 25 4.53 -22.38 -9.24
CA VAL A 25 3.40 -22.14 -10.14
C VAL A 25 2.43 -23.31 -10.09
N SER A 26 1.17 -23.02 -9.80
CA SER A 26 0.12 -24.02 -9.85
C SER A 26 -0.13 -24.48 -11.30
N PRO A 27 -0.06 -25.79 -11.59
CA PRO A 27 -0.40 -26.30 -12.93
C PRO A 27 -1.88 -26.12 -13.28
N ARG A 28 -2.75 -25.85 -12.29
CA ARG A 28 -4.20 -25.65 -12.48
C ARG A 28 -4.55 -24.20 -12.81
N SER A 29 -3.72 -23.24 -12.40
CA SER A 29 -3.94 -21.83 -12.65
C SER A 29 -2.60 -21.09 -12.55
N VAL A 30 -1.94 -20.95 -13.68
CA VAL A 30 -0.68 -20.19 -13.80
C VAL A 30 -0.92 -18.72 -13.53
N GLU A 31 -2.01 -18.18 -14.07
CA GLU A 31 -2.39 -16.79 -13.97
C GLU A 31 -2.65 -16.35 -12.51
N LEU A 32 -3.25 -17.25 -11.70
CA LEU A 32 -3.46 -16.96 -10.27
C LEU A 32 -2.13 -16.90 -9.51
N SER A 33 -1.20 -17.80 -9.83
CA SER A 33 0.14 -17.80 -9.21
C SER A 33 0.94 -16.54 -9.58
N GLU A 34 0.84 -16.09 -10.83
CA GLU A 34 1.45 -14.85 -11.29
C GLU A 34 0.84 -13.63 -10.62
N PHE A 35 -0.49 -13.60 -10.48
CA PHE A 35 -1.20 -12.54 -9.77
C PHE A 35 -0.79 -12.46 -8.30
N GLU A 36 -0.75 -13.60 -7.60
CA GLU A 36 -0.30 -13.68 -6.20
C GLU A 36 1.12 -13.14 -6.03
N PHE A 37 2.05 -13.59 -6.88
CA PHE A 37 3.42 -13.10 -6.86
C PHE A 37 3.50 -11.59 -7.15
N GLY A 38 2.73 -11.13 -8.12
CA GLY A 38 2.61 -9.70 -8.46
C GLY A 38 2.13 -8.86 -7.27
N LEU A 39 1.13 -9.34 -6.51
CA LEU A 39 0.66 -8.69 -5.30
C LEU A 39 1.75 -8.60 -4.22
N ILE A 40 2.51 -9.67 -4.00
CA ILE A 40 3.60 -9.70 -3.02
C ILE A 40 4.66 -8.66 -3.40
N VAL A 41 5.07 -8.63 -4.66
CA VAL A 41 6.07 -7.67 -5.15
C VAL A 41 5.54 -6.24 -5.05
N ALA A 42 4.31 -6.00 -5.48
CA ALA A 42 3.67 -4.69 -5.43
C ALA A 42 3.52 -4.18 -4.00
N TRP A 43 3.10 -5.05 -3.06
CA TRP A 43 2.99 -4.70 -1.65
C TRP A 43 4.34 -4.32 -1.04
N ASN A 44 5.39 -5.10 -1.32
CA ASN A 44 6.73 -4.81 -0.82
C ASN A 44 7.30 -3.49 -1.40
N ALA A 45 7.05 -3.24 -2.68
CA ALA A 45 7.46 -2.00 -3.34
C ALA A 45 6.70 -0.79 -2.76
N PHE A 46 5.38 -0.89 -2.65
CA PHE A 46 4.52 0.13 -2.07
C PHE A 46 4.90 0.44 -0.62
N SER A 47 5.11 -0.59 0.21
CA SER A 47 5.48 -0.43 1.61
C SER A 47 6.78 0.36 1.77
N ARG A 48 7.82 0.00 1.00
CA ARG A 48 9.08 0.75 1.00
C ARG A 48 8.92 2.18 0.51
N TRP A 49 8.14 2.37 -0.54
CA TRP A 49 7.88 3.70 -1.09
C TRP A 49 7.12 4.57 -0.08
N ALA A 50 6.06 4.06 0.55
CA ALA A 50 5.29 4.78 1.56
C ALA A 50 6.15 5.21 2.77
N MET A 51 7.02 4.31 3.25
CA MET A 51 7.95 4.65 4.32
C MET A 51 8.96 5.74 3.89
N ARG A 52 9.45 5.71 2.65
CA ARG A 52 10.34 6.77 2.12
C ARG A 52 9.63 8.11 1.99
N CYS A 53 8.38 8.13 1.53
CA CYS A 53 7.57 9.35 1.50
C CYS A 53 7.35 9.92 2.90
N MET A 54 7.10 9.06 3.89
CA MET A 54 6.94 9.47 5.27
C MET A 54 8.26 9.96 5.88
N ALA A 55 9.38 9.34 5.54
CA ALA A 55 10.70 9.81 5.92
C ALA A 55 11.01 11.21 5.34
N ALA A 56 10.68 11.45 4.07
CA ALA A 56 10.77 12.76 3.42
C ALA A 56 9.81 13.80 4.04
N ALA A 57 8.71 13.34 4.63
CA ALA A 57 7.79 14.18 5.41
C ALA A 57 8.30 14.49 6.83
N GLY A 58 9.50 14.02 7.21
CA GLY A 58 10.11 14.28 8.51
C GLY A 58 9.92 13.17 9.56
N CYS A 59 9.38 12.02 9.19
CA CYS A 59 9.12 10.90 10.10
C CYS A 59 9.84 9.61 9.62
N PRO A 60 11.20 9.54 9.71
CA PRO A 60 11.98 8.44 9.13
C PRO A 60 11.82 7.09 9.85
N ASP A 61 11.44 7.11 11.14
CA ASP A 61 11.41 5.91 11.98
C ASP A 61 10.08 5.15 11.94
N LEU A 62 9.13 5.59 11.12
CA LEU A 62 7.83 4.93 11.02
C LEU A 62 7.88 3.70 10.13
N THR A 63 7.35 2.58 10.65
CA THR A 63 7.09 1.36 9.86
C THR A 63 5.88 1.54 8.98
N ILE A 64 5.66 0.62 8.03
CA ILE A 64 4.45 0.67 7.19
C ILE A 64 3.18 0.60 8.03
N THR A 65 3.13 -0.19 9.10
CA THR A 65 1.97 -0.24 10.01
C THR A 65 1.74 1.11 10.68
N ASP A 66 2.80 1.79 11.15
CA ASP A 66 2.68 3.11 11.75
C ASP A 66 2.11 4.14 10.76
N VAL A 67 2.58 4.09 9.52
CA VAL A 67 2.08 4.97 8.44
C VAL A 67 0.60 4.71 8.16
N LEU A 68 0.19 3.45 8.03
CA LEU A 68 -1.22 3.09 7.79
C LEU A 68 -2.12 3.49 8.96
N VAL A 69 -1.70 3.26 10.19
CA VAL A 69 -2.43 3.65 11.41
C VAL A 69 -2.55 5.17 11.49
N LEU A 70 -1.47 5.92 11.25
CA LEU A 70 -1.49 7.38 11.27
C LEU A 70 -2.44 7.95 10.19
N HIS A 71 -2.39 7.43 8.98
CA HIS A 71 -3.33 7.81 7.92
C HIS A 71 -4.77 7.50 8.31
N HIS A 72 -5.02 6.33 8.91
CA HIS A 72 -6.37 5.94 9.28
C HIS A 72 -6.95 6.83 10.39
N ILE A 73 -6.18 7.14 11.45
CA ILE A 73 -6.65 8.05 12.51
C ILE A 73 -6.85 9.48 12.02
N ASN A 74 -6.09 9.90 11.00
CA ASN A 74 -6.24 11.22 10.36
C ASN A 74 -7.45 11.29 9.40
N HIS A 75 -8.01 10.15 8.98
CA HIS A 75 -9.11 10.12 8.04
C HIS A 75 -10.44 10.47 8.72
N ARG A 76 -11.16 11.50 8.18
CA ARG A 76 -12.48 11.93 8.64
C ARG A 76 -12.53 12.37 10.10
N ALA A 77 -11.78 13.37 10.53
CA ALA A 77 -11.91 14.13 11.81
C ALA A 77 -12.74 13.47 12.96
N ARG A 78 -12.68 12.14 13.08
CA ARG A 78 -13.46 11.35 14.03
C ARG A 78 -12.53 10.46 14.83
N ASN A 79 -12.62 10.54 16.16
CA ASN A 79 -11.86 9.70 17.06
C ASN A 79 -12.15 8.21 16.80
N LYS A 80 -11.13 7.37 16.86
CA LYS A 80 -11.21 5.95 16.51
C LYS A 80 -10.72 5.07 17.65
N LYS A 81 -11.42 3.97 17.89
CA LYS A 81 -11.00 2.94 18.83
C LYS A 81 -10.00 2.00 18.18
N LEU A 82 -9.19 1.33 19.00
CA LEU A 82 -8.26 0.29 18.53
C LEU A 82 -8.98 -0.77 17.66
N ALA A 83 -10.14 -1.23 18.09
CA ALA A 83 -10.90 -2.25 17.36
C ALA A 83 -11.35 -1.75 15.98
N ASP A 84 -11.78 -0.49 15.84
CA ASP A 84 -12.19 0.08 14.58
C ASP A 84 -11.00 0.18 13.60
N ILE A 85 -9.81 0.54 14.12
CA ILE A 85 -8.59 0.62 13.34
C ILE A 85 -8.18 -0.77 12.85
N CYS A 86 -8.18 -1.77 13.73
CA CYS A 86 -7.86 -3.15 13.37
C CYS A 86 -8.82 -3.68 12.30
N PHE A 87 -10.13 -3.44 12.47
CA PHE A 87 -11.14 -3.88 11.52
C PHE A 87 -10.91 -3.31 10.11
N VAL A 88 -10.71 -1.99 10.01
CA VAL A 88 -10.55 -1.33 8.70
C VAL A 88 -9.21 -1.69 8.05
N LEU A 89 -8.14 -1.82 8.83
CA LEU A 89 -6.82 -2.18 8.31
C LEU A 89 -6.61 -3.69 8.16
N ASN A 90 -7.65 -4.49 8.48
CA ASN A 90 -7.64 -5.95 8.40
C ASN A 90 -6.51 -6.60 9.23
N TYR A 91 -6.29 -6.11 10.46
CA TYR A 91 -5.40 -6.70 11.43
C TYR A 91 -6.18 -7.58 12.41
N GLU A 92 -5.89 -8.88 12.43
CA GLU A 92 -6.46 -9.81 13.41
C GLU A 92 -5.80 -9.64 14.79
N ASP A 93 -4.47 -9.46 14.81
CA ASP A 93 -3.72 -9.22 16.04
C ASP A 93 -3.76 -7.73 16.42
N THR A 94 -4.57 -7.43 17.43
CA THR A 94 -4.72 -6.07 17.96
C THR A 94 -3.45 -5.52 18.62
N HIS A 95 -2.51 -6.39 19.04
CA HIS A 95 -1.25 -5.96 19.65
C HIS A 95 -0.37 -5.20 18.65
N VAL A 96 -0.38 -5.59 17.37
CA VAL A 96 0.38 -4.93 16.30
C VAL A 96 -0.04 -3.46 16.17
N VAL A 97 -1.35 -3.22 16.06
CA VAL A 97 -1.90 -1.86 15.96
C VAL A 97 -1.75 -1.11 17.28
N GLY A 98 -1.94 -1.80 18.41
CA GLY A 98 -1.74 -1.21 19.74
C GLY A 98 -0.30 -0.73 19.97
N TYR A 99 0.69 -1.50 19.51
CA TYR A 99 2.09 -1.09 19.57
C TYR A 99 2.36 0.15 18.69
N SER A 100 1.83 0.13 17.47
CA SER A 100 1.93 1.27 16.55
C SER A 100 1.31 2.54 17.13
N LEU A 101 0.12 2.45 17.73
CA LEU A 101 -0.53 3.59 18.39
C LEU A 101 0.31 4.14 19.56
N LYS A 102 0.88 3.27 20.40
CA LYS A 102 1.79 3.70 21.48
C LYS A 102 3.01 4.45 20.93
N LYS A 103 3.60 3.93 19.86
CA LYS A 103 4.75 4.57 19.18
C LYS A 103 4.38 5.93 18.60
N LEU A 104 3.24 6.04 17.92
CA LEU A 104 2.76 7.31 17.37
C LEU A 104 2.44 8.35 18.46
N VAL A 105 1.90 7.91 19.60
CA VAL A 105 1.68 8.79 20.76
C VAL A 105 3.01 9.25 21.35
N ALA A 106 3.97 8.35 21.53
CA ALA A 106 5.30 8.69 22.04
C ALA A 106 6.05 9.64 21.09
N ALA A 107 5.83 9.52 19.77
CA ALA A 107 6.37 10.43 18.75
C ALA A 107 5.62 11.78 18.67
N GLY A 108 4.55 11.98 19.44
CA GLY A 108 3.75 13.20 19.41
C GLY A 108 2.87 13.37 18.16
N LEU A 109 2.72 12.31 17.35
CA LEU A 109 1.93 12.33 16.10
C LEU A 109 0.45 11.95 16.32
N ALA A 110 0.16 11.25 17.41
CA ALA A 110 -1.18 10.87 17.81
C ALA A 110 -1.41 11.19 19.28
N ARG A 111 -2.68 11.24 19.68
CA ARG A 111 -3.10 11.29 21.10
C ARG A 111 -4.17 10.25 21.36
N GLY A 112 -4.21 9.75 22.59
CA GLY A 112 -5.22 8.83 23.06
C GLY A 112 -6.01 9.47 24.20
N ASP A 113 -7.31 9.65 24.02
CA ASP A 113 -8.23 10.23 25.00
C ASP A 113 -9.05 9.12 25.63
N LYS A 114 -8.87 8.92 26.94
CA LYS A 114 -9.61 7.91 27.69
C LYS A 114 -11.02 8.38 27.98
N GLN A 115 -12.02 7.62 27.55
CA GLN A 115 -13.43 7.86 27.80
C GLN A 115 -14.04 6.60 28.44
N GLY A 116 -14.23 6.63 29.74
CA GLY A 116 -14.69 5.46 30.49
C GLY A 116 -13.66 4.32 30.46
N LYS A 117 -14.06 3.19 29.91
CA LYS A 117 -13.18 2.00 29.74
C LYS A 117 -12.45 1.96 28.38
N GLU A 118 -12.75 2.88 27.48
CA GLU A 118 -12.22 2.89 26.12
C GLU A 118 -11.21 4.01 25.92
N VAL A 119 -10.29 3.82 24.97
CA VAL A 119 -9.37 4.85 24.52
C VAL A 119 -9.68 5.19 23.06
N PHE A 120 -9.84 6.47 22.79
CA PHE A 120 -10.08 7.01 21.46
C PHE A 120 -8.82 7.70 20.96
N TYR A 121 -8.43 7.40 19.76
CA TYR A 121 -7.23 7.93 19.13
C TYR A 121 -7.58 8.96 18.06
N SER A 122 -6.79 10.02 18.03
CA SER A 122 -6.86 11.08 17.01
C SER A 122 -5.45 11.59 16.70
N PRO A 123 -5.25 12.22 15.52
CA PRO A 123 -3.97 12.85 15.23
C PRO A 123 -3.76 14.08 16.12
N THR A 124 -2.52 14.45 16.32
CA THR A 124 -2.13 15.77 16.80
C THR A 124 -1.95 16.71 15.60
N PRO A 125 -1.81 18.05 15.80
CA PRO A 125 -1.44 18.97 14.72
C PRO A 125 -0.14 18.56 13.99
N ALA A 126 0.83 17.98 14.72
CA ALA A 126 2.05 17.44 14.13
C ALA A 126 1.77 16.21 13.27
N GLY A 127 0.89 15.32 13.70
CA GLY A 127 0.45 14.15 12.91
C GLY A 127 -0.30 14.56 11.64
N GLU A 128 -1.19 15.54 11.73
CA GLU A 128 -1.89 16.11 10.57
C GLU A 128 -0.91 16.73 9.57
N ALA A 129 0.06 17.51 10.05
CA ALA A 129 1.10 18.11 9.23
C ALA A 129 1.97 17.05 8.54
N ALA A 130 2.35 15.98 9.25
CA ALA A 130 3.12 14.87 8.68
C ALA A 130 2.35 14.17 7.54
N VAL A 131 1.05 13.91 7.73
CA VAL A 131 0.19 13.30 6.68
C VAL A 131 0.00 14.25 5.50
N SER A 132 -0.17 15.57 5.74
CA SER A 132 -0.24 16.55 4.66
C SER A 132 1.05 16.58 3.85
N LYS A 133 2.21 16.60 4.52
CA LYS A 133 3.52 16.60 3.86
C LYS A 133 3.78 15.30 3.09
N TYR A 134 3.40 14.15 3.66
CA TYR A 134 3.41 12.89 2.94
C TYR A 134 2.61 12.97 1.63
N ARG A 135 1.41 13.56 1.66
CA ARG A 135 0.57 13.72 0.47
C ARG A 135 1.28 14.56 -0.59
N GLU A 136 1.89 15.70 -0.23
CA GLU A 136 2.65 16.54 -1.14
C GLU A 136 3.81 15.77 -1.81
N VAL A 137 4.59 15.03 -1.00
CA VAL A 137 5.69 14.18 -1.52
C VAL A 137 5.15 13.12 -2.48
N ARG A 138 4.04 12.45 -2.12
CA ARG A 138 3.41 11.45 -2.96
C ARG A 138 2.94 12.04 -4.29
N GLU A 139 2.29 13.19 -4.27
CA GLU A 139 1.79 13.86 -5.47
C GLU A 139 2.94 14.27 -6.38
N SER A 140 3.98 14.89 -5.83
CA SER A 140 5.18 15.22 -6.60
C SER A 140 5.86 14.00 -7.23
N CYS A 141 5.95 12.88 -6.51
CA CYS A 141 6.58 11.67 -7.04
C CYS A 141 5.75 10.91 -8.07
N LEU A 142 4.43 10.96 -8.00
CA LEU A 142 3.54 10.16 -8.86
C LEU A 142 2.82 11.00 -9.89
N VAL A 143 2.15 12.08 -9.49
CA VAL A 143 1.27 12.84 -10.37
C VAL A 143 2.09 13.64 -11.37
N ASP A 144 3.10 14.38 -10.90
CA ASP A 144 3.93 15.21 -11.77
C ASP A 144 4.68 14.39 -12.84
N ASN A 145 5.12 13.18 -12.47
CA ASN A 145 5.78 12.27 -13.42
C ASN A 145 4.80 11.66 -14.43
N LEU A 146 3.56 11.36 -14.05
CA LEU A 146 2.54 10.84 -14.95
C LEU A 146 2.10 11.89 -15.98
N ASP A 147 1.95 13.14 -15.55
CA ASP A 147 1.59 14.25 -16.45
C ASP A 147 2.70 14.54 -17.45
N THR A 148 3.96 14.41 -17.07
CA THR A 148 5.11 14.55 -17.97
C THR A 148 5.11 13.45 -19.04
N GLN A 149 4.81 12.21 -18.69
CA GLN A 149 4.72 11.10 -19.65
C GLN A 149 3.54 11.25 -20.61
N ARG A 150 2.36 11.65 -20.13
CA ARG A 150 1.20 11.90 -20.99
C ARG A 150 1.46 12.99 -22.02
N ASN A 151 2.19 14.03 -21.66
CA ASN A 151 2.53 15.12 -22.58
C ASN A 151 3.60 14.71 -23.60
N ALA A 152 4.48 13.76 -23.29
CA ALA A 152 5.47 13.22 -24.22
C ALA A 152 4.86 12.28 -25.26
N ASP A 153 3.76 11.58 -24.93
CA ASP A 153 3.07 10.66 -25.84
C ASP A 153 2.09 11.36 -26.81
N ILE A 154 1.84 12.68 -26.64
CA ILE A 154 0.91 13.48 -27.46
C ILE A 154 1.68 14.40 -28.46
N GLY A 155 3.00 14.49 -28.37
CA GLY A 155 3.87 15.26 -29.28
C GLY A 155 4.53 14.39 -30.34
#